data_02679b1654cf1bf7a16784a2086726d7
#
_entry.id   02679b1654cf1bf7a16784a2086726d7
#
_cell.length_a   1.000
_cell.length_b   1.000
_cell.length_c   1.000
_cell.angle_alpha   90.00
_cell.angle_beta   90.00
_cell.angle_gamma   90.00
#
_symmetry.space_group_name_H-M   'P 1'
#
loop_
_entity.id
_entity.type
_entity.pdbx_description
1 polymer ?
#
loop_
_entity_poly.entity_id
_entity_poly.type
_entity_poly.pdbx_seq_one_letter_code
_entity_poly.pdbx_strand_id
1 'polypeptide(L)'
;MTVTLDQPKDQRLVQSEISWQQFKLIQQGFSNSPGIRLFYYNSEVEILSVSQEHEIFSRMIASLLIDYFVEKDIEFNPLGSYTQEKGEEVSAQADESFLIGKSTGITPDLSIEVVFTSGGKRKLTRYQALGVPEVWFWEDGVFGLYHLRSHAYEKIDQSEVRPGLDINLLSRCLLMASRVEAVKEFRRGISGV
;
A
#
# COMPACT_ATOMS: atom_id res chain seq x y z
N MET A 1 -14.35 -36.93 -0.07
CA MET A 1 -13.26 -36.18 0.58
C MET A 1 -13.02 -34.93 -0.25
N THR A 2 -13.43 -33.79 0.28
CA THR A 2 -13.18 -32.49 -0.41
C THR A 2 -11.79 -32.05 0.05
N VAL A 3 -10.82 -32.11 -0.86
CA VAL A 3 -9.49 -31.54 -0.61
C VAL A 3 -9.65 -30.02 -0.74
N THR A 4 -9.74 -29.34 0.38
CA THR A 4 -9.62 -27.88 0.41
C THR A 4 -8.13 -27.60 0.23
N LEU A 5 -7.74 -27.16 -0.96
CA LEU A 5 -6.42 -26.58 -1.15
C LEU A 5 -6.39 -25.28 -0.35
N ASP A 6 -5.62 -25.27 0.74
CA ASP A 6 -5.34 -24.05 1.48
C ASP A 6 -4.72 -23.06 0.48
N GLN A 7 -5.37 -21.90 0.30
CA GLN A 7 -4.80 -20.83 -0.52
C GLN A 7 -3.48 -20.39 0.14
N PRO A 8 -2.40 -20.25 -0.62
CA PRO A 8 -1.14 -19.80 -0.05
C PRO A 8 -1.33 -18.44 0.60
N LYS A 9 -1.04 -18.36 1.91
CA LYS A 9 -1.04 -17.11 2.67
C LYS A 9 0.25 -16.36 2.40
N ASP A 10 0.23 -15.04 2.66
CA ASP A 10 1.45 -14.24 2.64
C ASP A 10 2.53 -14.88 3.51
N GLN A 11 3.76 -14.89 3.01
CA GLN A 11 4.91 -15.39 3.74
C GLN A 11 5.86 -14.24 4.04
N ARG A 12 6.21 -14.09 5.30
CA ARG A 12 7.05 -12.99 5.79
C ARG A 12 8.31 -13.54 6.43
N LEU A 13 9.46 -13.08 5.94
CA LEU A 13 10.78 -13.31 6.54
C LEU A 13 11.37 -11.98 6.99
N VAL A 14 11.91 -11.95 8.20
CA VAL A 14 12.63 -10.78 8.73
C VAL A 14 14.01 -11.22 9.19
N GLN A 15 15.04 -10.49 8.77
CA GLN A 15 16.42 -10.74 9.14
C GLN A 15 17.09 -9.46 9.56
N SER A 16 17.69 -9.45 10.75
CA SER A 16 18.47 -8.35 11.28
C SER A 16 19.96 -8.50 10.95
N GLU A 17 20.74 -7.46 11.25
CA GLU A 17 22.20 -7.40 11.04
C GLU A 17 22.61 -7.50 9.56
N ILE A 18 21.76 -7.02 8.66
CA ILE A 18 22.00 -6.95 7.22
C ILE A 18 22.52 -5.54 6.88
N SER A 19 23.69 -5.45 6.24
CA SER A 19 24.19 -4.17 5.72
C SER A 19 23.40 -3.72 4.47
N TRP A 20 23.47 -2.43 4.14
CA TRP A 20 22.87 -1.90 2.91
C TRP A 20 23.37 -2.64 1.66
N GLN A 21 24.67 -2.92 1.58
CA GLN A 21 25.26 -3.64 0.45
C GLN A 21 24.69 -5.07 0.31
N GLN A 22 24.53 -5.77 1.44
CA GLN A 22 23.86 -7.09 1.43
C GLN A 22 22.39 -7.00 1.02
N PHE A 23 21.67 -5.98 1.50
CA PHE A 23 20.30 -5.73 1.05
C PHE A 23 20.23 -5.50 -0.47
N LYS A 24 21.15 -4.71 -1.04
CA LYS A 24 21.15 -4.47 -2.50
C LYS A 24 21.41 -5.76 -3.31
N LEU A 25 22.23 -6.69 -2.79
CA LEU A 25 22.38 -8.02 -3.41
C LEU A 25 21.10 -8.86 -3.34
N ILE A 26 20.41 -8.81 -2.19
CA ILE A 26 19.10 -9.47 -2.04
C ILE A 26 18.10 -8.85 -3.04
N GLN A 27 18.02 -7.54 -3.10
CA GLN A 27 17.14 -6.81 -4.02
C GLN A 27 17.42 -7.18 -5.48
N GLN A 28 18.69 -7.26 -5.87
CA GLN A 28 19.09 -7.69 -7.20
C GLN A 28 18.68 -9.14 -7.47
N GLY A 29 18.81 -10.03 -6.48
CA GLY A 29 18.40 -11.43 -6.59
C GLY A 29 16.89 -11.60 -6.86
N PHE A 30 16.06 -10.68 -6.34
CA PHE A 30 14.61 -10.69 -6.53
C PHE A 30 14.09 -9.75 -7.63
N SER A 31 14.97 -9.15 -8.45
CA SER A 31 14.59 -8.15 -9.47
C SER A 31 13.54 -8.65 -10.48
N ASN A 32 13.46 -9.95 -10.73
CA ASN A 32 12.51 -10.57 -11.64
C ASN A 32 11.49 -11.48 -10.93
N SER A 33 11.23 -11.25 -9.66
CA SER A 33 10.34 -12.06 -8.83
C SER A 33 9.04 -11.30 -8.50
N PRO A 34 8.02 -11.35 -9.38
CA PRO A 34 6.75 -10.70 -9.09
C PRO A 34 6.14 -11.31 -7.82
N GLY A 35 5.43 -10.48 -7.04
CA GLY A 35 4.84 -10.92 -5.78
C GLY A 35 5.80 -10.95 -4.60
N ILE A 36 7.07 -10.54 -4.78
CA ILE A 36 7.99 -10.31 -3.66
C ILE A 36 8.08 -8.81 -3.40
N ARG A 37 7.88 -8.41 -2.14
CA ARG A 37 8.07 -7.05 -1.64
C ARG A 37 9.27 -7.03 -0.71
N LEU A 38 10.14 -6.05 -0.88
CA LEU A 38 11.37 -5.91 -0.10
C LEU A 38 11.36 -4.62 0.69
N PHE A 39 11.75 -4.72 1.94
CA PHE A 39 11.87 -3.56 2.83
C PHE A 39 13.21 -3.62 3.54
N TYR A 40 13.81 -2.46 3.75
CA TYR A 40 15.03 -2.31 4.53
C TYR A 40 14.92 -1.09 5.43
N TYR A 41 15.27 -1.24 6.68
CA TYR A 41 15.43 -0.14 7.61
C TYR A 41 16.22 -0.56 8.84
N ASN A 42 17.15 0.28 9.27
CA ASN A 42 17.92 0.07 10.50
C ASN A 42 18.58 -1.33 10.57
N SER A 43 19.30 -1.72 9.50
CA SER A 43 19.96 -3.02 9.35
C SER A 43 19.02 -4.23 9.42
N GLU A 44 17.74 -4.04 9.23
CA GLU A 44 16.73 -5.10 9.13
C GLU A 44 16.19 -5.19 7.71
N VAL A 45 16.17 -6.39 7.15
CA VAL A 45 15.49 -6.72 5.88
C VAL A 45 14.19 -7.44 6.19
N GLU A 46 13.14 -7.05 5.51
CA GLU A 46 11.89 -7.82 5.44
C GLU A 46 11.65 -8.24 4.00
N ILE A 47 11.37 -9.52 3.80
CA ILE A 47 10.98 -10.13 2.52
C ILE A 47 9.56 -10.62 2.70
N LEU A 48 8.65 -10.12 1.89
CA LEU A 48 7.24 -10.49 1.89
C LEU A 48 6.89 -11.12 0.54
N SER A 49 6.47 -12.38 0.55
CA SER A 49 5.85 -13.04 -0.59
C SER A 49 4.34 -12.89 -0.45
N VAL A 50 3.73 -12.14 -1.36
CA VAL A 50 2.30 -11.84 -1.31
C VAL A 50 1.46 -12.93 -1.98
N SER A 51 0.31 -13.24 -1.40
CA SER A 51 -0.66 -14.19 -1.92
C SER A 51 -1.46 -13.59 -3.09
N GLN A 52 -2.17 -14.44 -3.82
CA GLN A 52 -3.08 -13.98 -4.88
C GLN A 52 -4.20 -13.09 -4.32
N GLU A 53 -4.71 -13.40 -3.13
CA GLU A 53 -5.74 -12.60 -2.48
C GLU A 53 -5.22 -11.21 -2.14
N HIS A 54 -3.99 -11.09 -1.65
CA HIS A 54 -3.30 -9.83 -1.41
C HIS A 54 -3.28 -8.96 -2.67
N GLU A 55 -2.81 -9.53 -3.80
CA GLU A 55 -2.76 -8.81 -5.08
C GLU A 55 -4.16 -8.41 -5.58
N ILE A 56 -5.20 -9.22 -5.36
CA ILE A 56 -6.57 -8.87 -5.72
C ILE A 56 -7.03 -7.62 -4.97
N PHE A 57 -6.81 -7.55 -3.64
CA PHE A 57 -7.19 -6.37 -2.86
C PHE A 57 -6.38 -5.14 -3.26
N SER A 58 -5.07 -5.27 -3.40
CA SER A 58 -4.19 -4.18 -3.85
C SER A 58 -4.70 -3.58 -5.18
N ARG A 59 -4.93 -4.42 -6.19
CA ARG A 59 -5.43 -3.98 -7.50
C ARG A 59 -6.83 -3.38 -7.45
N MET A 60 -7.71 -3.92 -6.62
CA MET A 60 -9.05 -3.34 -6.46
C MET A 60 -9.00 -1.97 -5.79
N ILE A 61 -8.16 -1.79 -4.77
CA ILE A 61 -7.96 -0.48 -4.13
C ILE A 61 -7.47 0.54 -5.17
N ALA A 62 -6.43 0.19 -5.93
CA ALA A 62 -5.91 1.06 -6.97
C ALA A 62 -6.98 1.42 -8.01
N SER A 63 -7.75 0.44 -8.50
CA SER A 63 -8.80 0.65 -9.50
C SER A 63 -9.87 1.63 -9.00
N LEU A 64 -10.36 1.46 -7.78
CA LEU A 64 -11.38 2.34 -7.20
C LEU A 64 -10.85 3.74 -6.96
N LEU A 65 -9.60 3.88 -6.51
CA LEU A 65 -8.97 5.20 -6.35
C LEU A 65 -8.76 5.91 -7.68
N ILE A 66 -8.36 5.20 -8.73
CA ILE A 66 -8.24 5.76 -10.08
C ILE A 66 -9.62 6.26 -10.56
N ASP A 67 -10.69 5.47 -10.39
CA ASP A 67 -12.06 5.91 -10.71
C ASP A 67 -12.42 7.20 -9.94
N TYR A 68 -12.07 7.28 -8.65
CA TYR A 68 -12.30 8.48 -7.85
C TYR A 68 -11.53 9.69 -8.36
N PHE A 69 -10.25 9.55 -8.67
CA PHE A 69 -9.44 10.66 -9.17
C PHE A 69 -9.97 11.20 -10.51
N VAL A 70 -10.34 10.29 -11.41
CA VAL A 70 -10.93 10.66 -12.71
C VAL A 70 -12.27 11.36 -12.53
N GLU A 71 -13.17 10.84 -11.69
CA GLU A 71 -14.49 11.43 -11.45
C GLU A 71 -14.40 12.83 -10.82
N LYS A 72 -13.36 13.07 -9.99
CA LYS A 72 -13.17 14.35 -9.30
C LYS A 72 -12.21 15.31 -10.01
N ASP A 73 -11.82 15.00 -11.25
CA ASP A 73 -10.88 15.80 -12.06
C ASP A 73 -9.57 16.11 -11.31
N ILE A 74 -9.05 15.07 -10.63
CA ILE A 74 -7.82 15.17 -9.84
C ILE A 74 -6.68 14.54 -10.65
N GLU A 75 -5.66 15.32 -10.96
CA GLU A 75 -4.43 14.80 -11.57
C GLU A 75 -3.73 13.83 -10.63
N PHE A 76 -3.22 12.72 -11.17
CA PHE A 76 -2.51 11.71 -10.41
C PHE A 76 -1.55 10.91 -11.28
N ASN A 77 -0.54 10.31 -10.66
CA ASN A 77 0.32 9.31 -11.27
C ASN A 77 0.31 8.04 -10.39
N PRO A 78 -0.24 6.92 -10.88
CA PRO A 78 -0.18 5.66 -10.17
C PRO A 78 1.23 5.07 -10.32
N LEU A 79 1.92 4.84 -9.23
CA LEU A 79 3.27 4.28 -9.20
C LEU A 79 3.27 2.76 -8.96
N GLY A 80 2.12 2.19 -8.54
CA GLY A 80 2.00 0.79 -8.16
C GLY A 80 2.95 0.44 -7.02
N SER A 81 3.53 -0.75 -7.08
CA SER A 81 4.50 -1.24 -6.11
C SER A 81 5.91 -0.66 -6.36
N TYR A 82 6.01 0.65 -6.45
CA TYR A 82 7.27 1.35 -6.68
C TYR A 82 8.21 1.23 -5.47
N THR A 83 9.49 0.93 -5.73
CA THR A 83 10.52 0.92 -4.68
C THR A 83 10.97 2.33 -4.36
N GLN A 84 10.79 2.74 -3.13
CA GLN A 84 11.21 4.03 -2.59
C GLN A 84 12.49 3.83 -1.77
N GLU A 85 13.50 4.64 -2.02
CA GLU A 85 14.77 4.60 -1.30
C GLU A 85 15.22 5.99 -0.90
N LYS A 86 15.86 6.09 0.26
CA LYS A 86 16.48 7.35 0.71
C LYS A 86 17.80 7.05 1.41
N GLY A 87 18.86 7.57 0.80
CA GLY A 87 20.22 7.27 1.25
C GLY A 87 20.53 5.76 1.19
N GLU A 88 21.42 5.32 2.05
CA GLU A 88 21.72 3.90 2.28
C GLU A 88 21.05 3.41 3.58
N GLU A 89 19.90 3.99 3.94
CA GLU A 89 19.29 3.84 5.25
C GLU A 89 17.94 3.14 5.19
N VAL A 90 17.14 3.42 4.14
CA VAL A 90 15.78 2.94 4.05
C VAL A 90 15.38 2.60 2.62
N SER A 91 14.69 1.47 2.47
CA SER A 91 13.97 1.07 1.26
C SER A 91 12.63 0.49 1.64
N ALA A 92 11.57 0.88 0.94
CA ALA A 92 10.23 0.32 1.09
C ALA A 92 9.55 0.17 -0.27
N GLN A 93 8.73 -0.85 -0.38
CA GLN A 93 7.96 -1.17 -1.57
C GLN A 93 6.50 -1.37 -1.16
N ALA A 94 5.72 -0.30 -1.19
CA ALA A 94 4.28 -0.38 -0.91
C ALA A 94 3.56 -1.26 -1.94
N ASP A 95 2.38 -1.74 -1.62
CA ASP A 95 1.56 -2.49 -2.57
C ASP A 95 1.03 -1.56 -3.67
N GLU A 96 0.59 -0.36 -3.29
CA GLU A 96 0.21 0.71 -4.21
C GLU A 96 0.72 2.07 -3.72
N SER A 97 1.07 2.93 -4.66
CA SER A 97 1.52 4.30 -4.37
C SER A 97 1.00 5.29 -5.40
N PHE A 98 0.76 6.51 -4.97
CA PHE A 98 0.27 7.58 -5.85
C PHE A 98 1.00 8.89 -5.60
N LEU A 99 1.38 9.57 -6.71
CA LEU A 99 1.58 11.01 -6.71
C LEU A 99 0.25 11.66 -7.02
N ILE A 100 -0.13 12.70 -6.28
CA ILE A 100 -1.45 13.30 -6.35
C ILE A 100 -1.34 14.79 -6.66
N GLY A 101 -2.17 15.24 -7.60
CA GLY A 101 -2.07 16.58 -8.14
C GLY A 101 -0.95 16.70 -9.18
N LYS A 102 -0.39 17.89 -9.31
CA LYS A 102 0.74 18.15 -10.23
C LYS A 102 2.10 17.87 -9.59
N SER A 103 2.13 17.00 -8.59
CA SER A 103 3.39 16.61 -7.93
C SER A 103 4.31 15.91 -8.92
N THR A 104 5.56 16.36 -8.98
CA THR A 104 6.65 15.75 -9.76
C THR A 104 7.71 15.16 -8.84
N GLY A 105 7.36 15.01 -7.56
CA GLY A 105 8.25 14.47 -6.53
C GLY A 105 8.60 12.99 -6.76
N ILE A 106 9.66 12.54 -6.11
CA ILE A 106 10.06 11.13 -6.09
C ILE A 106 9.30 10.37 -4.99
N THR A 107 8.97 11.09 -3.89
CA THR A 107 8.21 10.52 -2.76
C THR A 107 6.72 10.56 -3.08
N PRO A 108 6.00 9.43 -3.01
CA PRO A 108 4.55 9.40 -3.17
C PRO A 108 3.85 10.26 -2.11
N ASP A 109 2.71 10.85 -2.49
CA ASP A 109 1.83 11.54 -1.54
C ASP A 109 1.03 10.54 -0.70
N LEU A 110 0.76 9.36 -1.27
CA LEU A 110 0.02 8.26 -0.64
C LEU A 110 0.69 6.93 -0.92
N SER A 111 0.94 6.14 0.13
CA SER A 111 1.33 4.73 0.04
C SER A 111 0.27 3.86 0.72
N ILE A 112 -0.04 2.71 0.11
CA ILE A 112 -1.09 1.80 0.57
C ILE A 112 -0.49 0.41 0.73
N GLU A 113 -0.82 -0.23 1.85
CA GLU A 113 -0.39 -1.58 2.21
C GLU A 113 -1.61 -2.46 2.49
N VAL A 114 -1.65 -3.63 1.90
CA VAL A 114 -2.58 -4.70 2.26
C VAL A 114 -1.91 -5.58 3.31
N VAL A 115 -2.59 -5.89 4.40
CA VAL A 115 -2.01 -6.60 5.54
C VAL A 115 -2.85 -7.82 5.86
N PHE A 116 -2.34 -9.00 5.53
CA PHE A 116 -2.89 -10.30 5.94
C PHE A 116 -2.05 -10.97 7.02
N THR A 117 -0.87 -10.43 7.30
CA THR A 117 0.03 -10.90 8.37
C THR A 117 0.30 -9.76 9.34
N SER A 118 0.56 -10.07 10.59
CA SER A 118 0.85 -9.06 11.61
C SER A 118 2.07 -8.19 11.25
N GLY A 119 2.06 -6.93 11.68
CA GLY A 119 3.26 -6.05 11.59
C GLY A 119 3.09 -4.79 10.75
N GLY A 120 1.89 -4.49 10.25
CA GLY A 120 1.63 -3.29 9.43
C GLY A 120 2.15 -1.98 10.07
N LYS A 121 1.89 -1.76 11.36
CA LYS A 121 2.34 -0.55 12.06
C LYS A 121 3.87 -0.38 12.15
N ARG A 122 4.65 -1.48 12.10
CA ARG A 122 6.12 -1.39 12.07
C ARG A 122 6.63 -0.79 10.76
N LYS A 123 5.85 -0.90 9.69
CA LYS A 123 6.18 -0.30 8.40
C LYS A 123 6.14 1.24 8.44
N LEU A 124 5.36 1.85 9.35
CA LEU A 124 5.27 3.31 9.48
C LEU A 124 6.63 3.98 9.73
N THR A 125 7.54 3.35 10.48
CA THR A 125 8.88 3.91 10.70
C THR A 125 9.69 4.04 9.42
N ARG A 126 9.51 3.12 8.48
CA ARG A 126 10.17 3.14 7.15
C ARG A 126 9.59 4.26 6.30
N TYR A 127 8.27 4.38 6.25
CA TYR A 127 7.59 5.45 5.52
C TYR A 127 7.87 6.83 6.10
N GLN A 128 8.04 6.92 7.42
CA GLN A 128 8.48 8.15 8.10
C GLN A 128 9.89 8.56 7.67
N ALA A 129 10.83 7.62 7.62
CA ALA A 129 12.18 7.88 7.14
C ALA A 129 12.19 8.33 5.67
N LEU A 130 11.31 7.75 4.83
CA LEU A 130 11.10 8.15 3.44
C LEU A 130 10.40 9.51 3.30
N GLY A 131 9.63 9.93 4.30
CA GLY A 131 8.89 11.19 4.29
C GLY A 131 7.56 11.12 3.55
N VAL A 132 6.92 9.94 3.46
CA VAL A 132 5.61 9.77 2.81
C VAL A 132 4.54 10.50 3.63
N PRO A 133 3.77 11.44 3.05
CA PRO A 133 2.78 12.22 3.79
C PRO A 133 1.67 11.37 4.40
N GLU A 134 1.13 10.40 3.66
CA GLU A 134 0.02 9.57 4.14
C GLU A 134 0.21 8.10 3.79
N VAL A 135 -0.06 7.21 4.76
CA VAL A 135 0.02 5.76 4.60
C VAL A 135 -1.30 5.14 5.05
N TRP A 136 -1.85 4.27 4.22
CA TRP A 136 -3.04 3.50 4.54
C TRP A 136 -2.71 2.02 4.67
N PHE A 137 -3.31 1.38 5.68
CA PHE A 137 -3.29 -0.07 5.83
C PHE A 137 -4.69 -0.61 5.64
N TRP A 138 -4.84 -1.55 4.70
CA TRP A 138 -6.02 -2.37 4.57
C TRP A 138 -5.80 -3.65 5.37
N GLU A 139 -6.46 -3.79 6.50
CA GLU A 139 -6.31 -4.90 7.43
C GLU A 139 -7.69 -5.30 7.97
N ASP A 140 -8.01 -6.60 7.93
CA ASP A 140 -9.27 -7.15 8.45
C ASP A 140 -10.55 -6.46 7.91
N GLY A 141 -10.54 -6.04 6.65
CA GLY A 141 -11.69 -5.42 6.00
C GLY A 141 -11.91 -3.93 6.32
N VAL A 142 -10.94 -3.28 6.94
CA VAL A 142 -11.00 -1.86 7.28
C VAL A 142 -9.72 -1.12 6.90
N PHE A 143 -9.84 0.18 6.64
CA PHE A 143 -8.68 1.05 6.49
C PHE A 143 -8.23 1.65 7.82
N GLY A 144 -6.93 1.58 8.09
CA GLY A 144 -6.26 2.41 9.06
C GLY A 144 -5.46 3.48 8.34
N LEU A 145 -5.81 4.76 8.50
CA LEU A 145 -5.14 5.88 7.85
C LEU A 145 -4.17 6.54 8.82
N TYR A 146 -3.00 6.90 8.30
CA TYR A 146 -1.94 7.53 9.10
C TYR A 146 -1.33 8.69 8.32
N HIS A 147 -1.33 9.88 8.91
CA HIS A 147 -0.75 11.08 8.35
C HIS A 147 0.53 11.47 9.08
N LEU A 148 1.57 11.79 8.33
CA LEU A 148 2.88 12.17 8.87
C LEU A 148 2.82 13.59 9.46
N ARG A 149 3.03 13.69 10.76
CA ARG A 149 3.27 14.97 11.45
C ARG A 149 4.78 15.24 11.52
N SER A 150 5.16 16.29 12.20
CA SER A 150 6.58 16.68 12.31
C SER A 150 7.51 15.57 12.79
N HIS A 151 7.06 14.64 13.64
CA HIS A 151 7.93 13.63 14.26
C HIS A 151 7.41 12.20 14.24
N ALA A 152 6.13 11.99 13.88
CA ALA A 152 5.53 10.66 13.84
C ALA A 152 4.25 10.64 13.00
N TYR A 153 3.82 9.44 12.64
CA TYR A 153 2.49 9.25 12.08
C TYR A 153 1.42 9.34 13.17
N GLU A 154 0.39 10.11 12.87
CA GLU A 154 -0.85 10.18 13.64
C GLU A 154 -1.92 9.37 12.92
N LYS A 155 -2.69 8.57 13.66
CA LYS A 155 -3.87 7.91 13.11
C LYS A 155 -4.96 8.94 12.88
N ILE A 156 -5.52 8.97 11.69
CA ILE A 156 -6.57 9.89 11.26
C ILE A 156 -7.83 9.10 10.84
N ASP A 157 -9.00 9.74 10.94
CA ASP A 157 -10.27 9.13 10.57
C ASP A 157 -10.67 9.42 9.12
N GLN A 158 -10.10 10.47 8.55
CA GLN A 158 -10.30 10.88 7.16
C GLN A 158 -8.95 11.19 6.52
N SER A 159 -8.83 10.89 5.22
CA SER A 159 -7.62 11.23 4.47
C SER A 159 -7.45 12.76 4.39
N GLU A 160 -6.26 13.24 4.73
CA GLU A 160 -5.91 14.65 4.58
C GLU A 160 -5.39 14.95 3.18
N VAL A 161 -4.76 13.98 2.51
CA VAL A 161 -4.40 14.13 1.09
C VAL A 161 -5.63 14.06 0.20
N ARG A 162 -6.74 13.43 0.66
CA ARG A 162 -8.03 13.33 -0.06
C ARG A 162 -9.24 13.47 0.87
N PRO A 163 -9.51 14.67 1.41
CA PRO A 163 -10.59 14.87 2.39
C PRO A 163 -11.99 14.54 1.89
N GLY A 164 -12.20 14.57 0.56
CA GLY A 164 -13.50 14.29 -0.05
C GLY A 164 -13.76 12.82 -0.37
N LEU A 165 -12.80 11.91 -0.09
CA LEU A 165 -12.98 10.48 -0.32
C LEU A 165 -13.71 9.82 0.85
N ASP A 166 -14.83 9.17 0.56
CA ASP A 166 -15.54 8.33 1.54
C ASP A 166 -14.83 6.98 1.71
N ILE A 167 -14.05 6.87 2.78
CA ILE A 167 -13.30 5.65 3.15
C ILE A 167 -14.24 4.49 3.49
N ASN A 168 -15.43 4.77 4.05
CA ASN A 168 -16.41 3.73 4.36
C ASN A 168 -17.03 3.15 3.09
N LEU A 169 -17.33 3.99 2.09
CA LEU A 169 -17.77 3.54 0.78
C LEU A 169 -16.70 2.67 0.13
N LEU A 170 -15.44 3.11 0.14
CA LEU A 170 -14.31 2.36 -0.41
C LEU A 170 -14.19 0.98 0.25
N SER A 171 -14.20 0.94 1.59
CA SER A 171 -14.12 -0.31 2.37
C SER A 171 -15.26 -1.27 2.03
N ARG A 172 -16.50 -0.75 2.00
CA ARG A 172 -17.69 -1.55 1.69
C ARG A 172 -17.61 -2.16 0.28
N CYS A 173 -17.17 -1.38 -0.70
CA CYS A 173 -17.03 -1.87 -2.08
C CYS A 173 -15.94 -2.95 -2.21
N LEU A 174 -14.84 -2.84 -1.49
CA LEU A 174 -13.77 -3.86 -1.49
C LEU A 174 -14.24 -5.22 -0.97
N LEU A 175 -15.21 -5.24 -0.05
CA LEU A 175 -15.74 -6.46 0.55
C LEU A 175 -16.85 -7.12 -0.27
N MET A 176 -17.33 -6.48 -1.36
CA MET A 176 -18.35 -7.05 -2.22
C MET A 176 -17.85 -8.26 -2.98
N ALA A 177 -18.66 -9.33 -3.05
CA ALA A 177 -18.32 -10.56 -3.77
C ALA A 177 -18.17 -10.33 -5.28
N SER A 178 -19.02 -9.48 -5.87
CA SER A 178 -18.94 -9.13 -7.29
C SER A 178 -18.11 -7.87 -7.49
N ARG A 179 -16.99 -8.01 -8.18
CA ARG A 179 -16.11 -6.87 -8.52
C ARG A 179 -16.78 -5.87 -9.46
N VAL A 180 -17.64 -6.35 -10.37
CA VAL A 180 -18.41 -5.48 -11.27
C VAL A 180 -19.40 -4.62 -10.49
N GLU A 181 -20.13 -5.22 -9.55
CA GLU A 181 -21.08 -4.46 -8.73
C GLU A 181 -20.34 -3.53 -7.74
N ALA A 182 -19.18 -3.92 -7.22
CA ALA A 182 -18.33 -3.07 -6.40
C ALA A 182 -17.93 -1.77 -7.13
N VAL A 183 -17.45 -1.89 -8.36
CA VAL A 183 -17.08 -0.73 -9.18
C VAL A 183 -18.29 0.15 -9.49
N LYS A 184 -19.42 -0.45 -9.87
CA LYS A 184 -20.67 0.31 -10.14
C LYS A 184 -21.17 1.05 -8.90
N GLU A 185 -21.16 0.38 -7.73
CA GLU A 185 -21.58 0.98 -6.47
C GLU A 185 -20.66 2.14 -6.08
N PHE A 186 -19.35 1.93 -6.20
CA PHE A 186 -18.37 2.97 -5.91
C PHE A 186 -18.58 4.19 -6.81
N ARG A 187 -18.69 3.99 -8.14
CA ARG A 187 -18.95 5.07 -9.10
C ARG A 187 -20.24 5.84 -8.77
N ARG A 188 -21.31 5.14 -8.43
CA ARG A 188 -22.55 5.80 -8.00
C ARG A 188 -22.35 6.66 -6.75
N GLY A 189 -21.60 6.15 -5.78
CA GLY A 189 -21.34 6.87 -4.53
C GLY A 189 -20.44 8.08 -4.69
N ILE A 190 -19.44 8.02 -5.59
CA ILE A 190 -18.54 9.16 -5.83
C ILE A 190 -19.14 10.20 -6.81
N SER A 191 -20.02 9.80 -7.75
CA SER A 191 -20.71 10.73 -8.67
C SER A 191 -21.89 11.41 -7.98
N GLY A 192 -22.40 10.82 -6.92
CA GLY A 192 -23.55 11.28 -6.18
C GLY A 192 -23.28 12.51 -5.36
N VAL A 193 -23.76 13.58 -5.93
CA VAL A 193 -24.33 14.84 -5.47
C VAL A 193 -23.54 16.04 -5.88
#